data_494ca3a038f5e884a978876d26392bf6
#
_entry.id   494ca3a038f5e884a978876d26392bf6
#
_cell.length_a   1.000
_cell.length_b   1.000
_cell.length_c   1.000
_cell.angle_alpha   90.00
_cell.angle_beta   90.00
_cell.angle_gamma   90.00
#
_symmetry.space_group_name_H-M   'P 1'
#
loop_
_entity.id
_entity.type
_entity.pdbx_description
1 polymer ?
#
loop_
_entity_poly.entity_id
_entity_poly.type
_entity_poly.pdbx_seq_one_letter_code
_entity_poly.pdbx_strand_id
1 'polypeptide(L)'
;MENQKRRTFIISIALLTGALLLSNQWLMASDKKQRYKVAVIDLMILKRQKLSALPLAQEIGADGLEIDMGGLGNRETFDNKLADAKIRQEYLDKAKELNLEICSLAMTGFYAQSFAMRPTYQKMIQDCLDTAKAMGIKVVFLPLGVQGDLVKNPELRKPIIDRLKIVGKMASKAGVVIGIESALDATGELKLLKDVDSRNVKSYFNFSNAIKNGRDLCNELRILGRKNIIQIHATNEDGVWLQNDPKINLHKVKETLDDLGWGGWLVVERSRDAAQPKNVKYNFSANTSYLKSVFQNNASSLRGTKQSH
;
A
#
# COMPACT_ATOMS: atom_id res chain seq x y z
N MET A 1 -63.62 24.27 -11.23
CA MET A 1 -62.97 23.72 -9.99
C MET A 1 -62.23 22.40 -10.24
N GLU A 2 -62.67 21.54 -11.11
CA GLU A 2 -62.03 20.22 -11.35
C GLU A 2 -60.68 20.31 -12.10
N ASN A 3 -60.52 21.23 -13.03
CA ASN A 3 -59.26 21.44 -13.78
C ASN A 3 -58.12 22.02 -12.92
N GLN A 4 -58.41 22.74 -11.85
CA GLN A 4 -57.38 23.26 -10.93
C GLN A 4 -56.83 22.14 -10.02
N LYS A 5 -57.70 21.24 -9.54
CA LYS A 5 -57.29 20.10 -8.71
C LYS A 5 -56.38 19.10 -9.48
N ARG A 6 -56.67 18.87 -10.78
CA ARG A 6 -55.84 18.01 -11.65
C ARG A 6 -54.45 18.60 -11.91
N ARG A 7 -54.35 19.93 -12.13
CA ARG A 7 -53.02 20.61 -12.32
C ARG A 7 -52.18 20.57 -11.06
N THR A 8 -52.75 20.77 -9.88
CA THR A 8 -52.04 20.72 -8.62
C THR A 8 -51.55 19.30 -8.32
N PHE A 9 -52.35 18.28 -8.63
CA PHE A 9 -51.95 16.87 -8.42
C PHE A 9 -50.82 16.43 -9.35
N ILE A 10 -50.79 16.86 -10.62
CA ILE A 10 -49.72 16.55 -11.59
C ILE A 10 -48.42 17.25 -11.21
N ILE A 11 -48.46 18.49 -10.73
CA ILE A 11 -47.28 19.23 -10.28
C ILE A 11 -46.69 18.59 -9.02
N SER A 12 -47.53 18.11 -8.08
CA SER A 12 -47.06 17.43 -6.87
C SER A 12 -46.37 16.09 -7.16
N ILE A 13 -46.86 15.31 -8.14
CA ILE A 13 -46.24 14.04 -8.55
C ILE A 13 -44.89 14.31 -9.26
N ALA A 14 -44.81 15.34 -10.10
CA ALA A 14 -43.56 15.69 -10.80
C ALA A 14 -42.47 16.18 -9.84
N LEU A 15 -42.82 16.89 -8.77
CA LEU A 15 -41.90 17.32 -7.73
C LEU A 15 -41.42 16.16 -6.84
N LEU A 16 -42.28 15.20 -6.51
CA LEU A 16 -41.94 14.01 -5.74
C LEU A 16 -41.03 13.05 -6.53
N THR A 17 -41.29 12.86 -7.83
CA THR A 17 -40.43 12.02 -8.68
C THR A 17 -39.08 12.67 -8.96
N GLY A 18 -39.00 13.99 -9.12
CA GLY A 18 -37.75 14.74 -9.25
C GLY A 18 -36.86 14.67 -8.00
N ALA A 19 -37.46 14.79 -6.82
CA ALA A 19 -36.74 14.68 -5.53
C ALA A 19 -36.23 13.25 -5.27
N LEU A 20 -36.97 12.22 -5.65
CA LEU A 20 -36.57 10.81 -5.55
C LEU A 20 -35.45 10.47 -6.54
N LEU A 21 -35.43 11.04 -7.75
CA LEU A 21 -34.37 10.84 -8.73
C LEU A 21 -33.07 11.56 -8.30
N LEU A 22 -33.17 12.76 -7.73
CA LEU A 22 -32.02 13.48 -7.20
C LEU A 22 -31.44 12.81 -5.94
N SER A 23 -32.28 12.29 -5.04
CA SER A 23 -31.82 11.55 -3.86
C SER A 23 -31.13 10.23 -4.24
N ASN A 24 -31.60 9.53 -5.25
CA ASN A 24 -30.96 8.33 -5.77
C ASN A 24 -29.62 8.63 -6.48
N GLN A 25 -29.48 9.75 -7.15
CA GLN A 25 -28.18 10.15 -7.72
C GLN A 25 -27.17 10.51 -6.63
N TRP A 26 -27.57 11.13 -5.53
CA TRP A 26 -26.71 11.41 -4.37
C TRP A 26 -26.33 10.13 -3.61
N LEU A 27 -27.25 9.18 -3.49
CA LEU A 27 -26.99 7.87 -2.87
C LEU A 27 -26.08 6.97 -3.73
N MET A 28 -26.17 7.08 -5.07
CA MET A 28 -25.29 6.33 -5.99
C MET A 28 -23.91 6.97 -6.15
N ALA A 29 -23.69 8.22 -5.71
CA ALA A 29 -22.40 8.91 -5.75
C ALA A 29 -21.49 8.58 -4.56
N SER A 30 -22.00 7.90 -3.50
CA SER A 30 -21.28 7.77 -2.23
C SER A 30 -20.49 6.49 -2.04
N ASP A 31 -20.41 5.56 -3.00
CA ASP A 31 -19.73 4.27 -2.78
C ASP A 31 -18.80 3.80 -3.91
N LYS A 32 -18.20 4.70 -4.67
CA LYS A 32 -17.01 4.32 -5.44
C LYS A 32 -15.85 4.22 -4.46
N LYS A 33 -15.68 3.02 -3.87
CA LYS A 33 -14.51 2.69 -3.07
C LYS A 33 -13.25 3.24 -3.76
N GLN A 34 -12.54 4.14 -3.07
CA GLN A 34 -11.36 4.79 -3.62
C GLN A 34 -10.37 3.75 -4.12
N ARG A 35 -10.02 3.80 -5.40
CA ARG A 35 -9.21 2.79 -6.07
C ARG A 35 -7.77 2.77 -5.57
N TYR A 36 -7.23 3.94 -5.29
CA TYR A 36 -5.86 4.13 -4.79
C TYR A 36 -5.90 4.79 -3.43
N LYS A 37 -5.14 4.26 -2.49
CA LYS A 37 -4.94 4.84 -1.16
C LYS A 37 -3.46 5.06 -0.93
N VAL A 38 -3.11 6.10 -0.19
CA VAL A 38 -1.72 6.44 0.11
C VAL A 38 -1.45 6.24 1.60
N ALA A 39 -0.42 5.46 1.92
CA ALA A 39 0.01 5.23 3.29
C ALA A 39 1.48 5.67 3.49
N VAL A 40 1.88 5.76 4.74
CA VAL A 40 3.28 5.93 5.16
C VAL A 40 3.67 4.76 6.06
N ILE A 41 4.96 4.43 6.14
CA ILE A 41 5.45 3.40 7.06
C ILE A 41 5.99 4.04 8.36
N ASP A 42 5.58 3.52 9.51
CA ASP A 42 5.91 4.05 10.83
C ASP A 42 7.43 4.11 11.10
N LEU A 43 8.17 3.12 10.61
CA LEU A 43 9.64 3.08 10.70
C LEU A 43 10.27 4.31 10.03
N MET A 44 9.84 4.63 8.82
CA MET A 44 10.48 5.67 8.01
C MET A 44 10.04 7.08 8.42
N ILE A 45 8.90 7.21 9.08
CA ILE A 45 8.49 8.46 9.75
C ILE A 45 9.04 8.56 11.20
N LEU A 46 10.03 7.73 11.56
CA LEU A 46 10.72 7.71 12.85
C LEU A 46 9.79 7.46 14.06
N LYS A 47 8.73 6.71 13.85
CA LYS A 47 7.72 6.37 14.87
C LYS A 47 7.49 4.85 14.99
N ARG A 48 8.53 4.05 14.71
CA ARG A 48 8.48 2.59 14.76
C ARG A 48 7.78 2.11 16.02
N GLN A 49 6.66 1.41 15.86
CA GLN A 49 5.80 0.89 16.93
C GLN A 49 5.48 1.88 18.06
N LYS A 50 5.24 3.14 17.69
CA LYS A 50 4.74 4.17 18.61
C LYS A 50 3.33 4.59 18.17
N LEU A 51 2.40 4.62 19.10
CA LEU A 51 1.00 5.05 18.83
C LEU A 51 0.94 6.43 18.15
N SER A 52 1.90 7.32 18.47
CA SER A 52 2.06 8.64 17.84
C SER A 52 2.40 8.61 16.34
N ALA A 53 2.60 7.43 15.74
CA ALA A 53 2.70 7.30 14.29
C ALA A 53 1.39 7.63 13.58
N LEU A 54 0.24 7.29 14.20
CA LEU A 54 -1.08 7.53 13.62
C LEU A 54 -1.42 9.03 13.51
N PRO A 55 -1.34 9.86 14.58
CA PRO A 55 -1.55 11.31 14.41
C PRO A 55 -0.56 11.93 13.42
N LEU A 56 0.72 11.51 13.41
CA LEU A 56 1.68 12.02 12.44
C LEU A 56 1.31 11.61 11.00
N ALA A 57 0.83 10.38 10.76
CA ALA A 57 0.35 9.95 9.45
C ALA A 57 -0.84 10.81 8.97
N GLN A 58 -1.77 11.15 9.88
CA GLN A 58 -2.87 12.08 9.59
C GLN A 58 -2.35 13.48 9.23
N GLU A 59 -1.43 14.03 10.02
CA GLU A 59 -0.82 15.34 9.74
C GLU A 59 -0.06 15.38 8.41
N ILE A 60 0.55 14.26 8.00
CA ILE A 60 1.20 14.08 6.70
C ILE A 60 0.15 14.05 5.56
N GLY A 61 -1.10 13.77 5.87
CA GLY A 61 -2.19 13.65 4.89
C GLY A 61 -2.34 12.26 4.30
N ALA A 62 -1.78 11.21 4.93
CA ALA A 62 -1.93 9.83 4.49
C ALA A 62 -3.36 9.31 4.73
N ASP A 63 -3.77 8.28 3.97
CA ASP A 63 -5.02 7.54 4.19
C ASP A 63 -4.83 6.37 5.16
N GLY A 64 -3.57 6.00 5.43
CA GLY A 64 -3.26 4.88 6.32
C GLY A 64 -1.80 4.78 6.72
N LEU A 65 -1.54 3.73 7.49
CA LEU A 65 -0.23 3.43 8.06
C LEU A 65 0.16 1.97 7.79
N GLU A 66 1.40 1.74 7.37
CA GLU A 66 2.08 0.46 7.47
C GLU A 66 2.85 0.42 8.78
N ILE A 67 2.70 -0.63 9.57
CA ILE A 67 3.34 -0.75 10.89
C ILE A 67 4.44 -1.80 10.82
N ASP A 68 5.67 -1.41 11.20
CA ASP A 68 6.78 -2.33 11.31
C ASP A 68 6.63 -3.26 12.53
N MET A 69 7.04 -4.52 12.38
CA MET A 69 6.97 -5.54 13.44
C MET A 69 7.96 -5.34 14.58
N GLY A 70 8.78 -4.30 14.53
CA GLY A 70 9.78 -3.99 15.53
C GLY A 70 11.18 -4.50 15.18
N GLY A 71 12.16 -4.12 15.99
CA GLY A 71 13.55 -4.52 15.80
C GLY A 71 13.77 -6.01 16.07
N LEU A 72 14.73 -6.60 15.35
CA LEU A 72 15.08 -8.01 15.57
C LEU A 72 16.22 -8.16 16.60
N GLY A 73 17.34 -7.47 16.40
CA GLY A 73 18.52 -7.62 17.25
C GLY A 73 18.93 -9.10 17.36
N ASN A 74 19.22 -9.56 18.58
CA ASN A 74 19.55 -10.96 18.89
C ASN A 74 18.34 -11.80 19.31
N ARG A 75 17.11 -11.32 19.13
CA ARG A 75 15.88 -12.03 19.51
C ARG A 75 15.55 -13.15 18.53
N GLU A 76 14.80 -14.12 18.97
CA GLU A 76 14.23 -15.15 18.08
C GLU A 76 13.15 -14.61 17.17
N THR A 77 12.36 -13.62 17.65
CA THR A 77 11.29 -12.93 16.93
C THR A 77 11.50 -11.42 16.95
N PHE A 78 10.59 -10.67 16.37
CA PHE A 78 10.59 -9.20 16.42
C PHE A 78 10.30 -8.69 17.84
N ASP A 79 10.73 -7.46 18.12
CA ASP A 79 10.33 -6.70 19.31
C ASP A 79 8.91 -6.16 19.13
N ASN A 80 7.97 -7.10 18.98
CA ASN A 80 6.61 -6.83 18.56
C ASN A 80 5.74 -6.38 19.73
N LYS A 81 5.57 -5.07 19.90
CA LYS A 81 4.66 -4.51 20.92
C LYS A 81 3.20 -4.83 20.66
N LEU A 82 2.83 -5.06 19.39
CA LEU A 82 1.48 -5.43 19.00
C LEU A 82 1.13 -6.90 19.37
N ALA A 83 2.06 -7.66 19.95
CA ALA A 83 1.75 -8.93 20.60
C ALA A 83 0.83 -8.74 21.81
N ASP A 84 0.87 -7.57 22.47
CA ASP A 84 -0.04 -7.20 23.55
C ASP A 84 -1.41 -6.78 23.00
N ALA A 85 -2.47 -7.41 23.52
CA ALA A 85 -3.85 -7.18 23.07
C ALA A 85 -4.33 -5.75 23.35
N LYS A 86 -3.91 -5.16 24.48
CA LYS A 86 -4.28 -3.78 24.85
C LYS A 86 -3.65 -2.78 23.90
N ILE A 87 -2.36 -2.95 23.58
CA ILE A 87 -1.66 -2.09 22.63
C ILE A 87 -2.31 -2.22 21.25
N ARG A 88 -2.65 -3.42 20.78
CA ARG A 88 -3.38 -3.60 19.51
C ARG A 88 -4.69 -2.83 19.49
N GLN A 89 -5.46 -2.91 20.59
CA GLN A 89 -6.74 -2.20 20.66
C GLN A 89 -6.55 -0.69 20.61
N GLU A 90 -5.55 -0.14 21.35
CA GLU A 90 -5.19 1.28 21.30
C GLU A 90 -4.88 1.75 19.86
N TYR A 91 -4.15 0.93 19.07
CA TYR A 91 -3.88 1.25 17.66
C TYR A 91 -5.14 1.23 16.80
N LEU A 92 -6.00 0.24 16.97
CA LEU A 92 -7.25 0.14 16.20
C LEU A 92 -8.21 1.30 16.52
N ASP A 93 -8.36 1.63 17.81
CA ASP A 93 -9.20 2.73 18.25
C ASP A 93 -8.67 4.08 17.73
N LYS A 94 -7.36 4.30 17.84
CA LYS A 94 -6.73 5.53 17.36
C LYS A 94 -6.81 5.66 15.84
N ALA A 95 -6.61 4.58 15.09
CA ALA A 95 -6.76 4.59 13.64
C ALA A 95 -8.21 4.96 13.24
N LYS A 96 -9.20 4.37 13.92
CA LYS A 96 -10.62 4.69 13.72
C LYS A 96 -10.94 6.14 14.07
N GLU A 97 -10.46 6.64 15.21
CA GLU A 97 -10.63 8.04 15.65
C GLU A 97 -10.13 9.02 14.59
N LEU A 98 -8.97 8.71 13.99
CA LEU A 98 -8.30 9.57 13.01
C LEU A 98 -8.75 9.30 11.55
N ASN A 99 -9.72 8.40 11.34
CA ASN A 99 -10.16 7.94 10.02
C ASN A 99 -9.00 7.45 9.14
N LEU A 100 -8.07 6.70 9.74
CA LEU A 100 -6.95 6.05 9.07
C LEU A 100 -7.16 4.54 9.01
N GLU A 101 -6.57 3.89 7.99
CA GLU A 101 -6.51 2.43 7.91
C GLU A 101 -5.08 1.93 8.21
N ILE A 102 -4.97 0.79 8.85
CA ILE A 102 -3.68 0.08 8.94
C ILE A 102 -3.62 -0.86 7.74
N CYS A 103 -2.79 -0.50 6.75
CA CYS A 103 -2.79 -1.16 5.44
C CYS A 103 -2.01 -2.48 5.42
N SER A 104 -0.98 -2.59 6.26
CA SER A 104 -0.09 -3.76 6.30
C SER A 104 0.78 -3.77 7.56
N LEU A 105 1.37 -4.94 7.85
CA LEU A 105 2.48 -5.07 8.80
C LEU A 105 3.77 -5.34 8.03
N ALA A 106 4.88 -4.74 8.47
CA ALA A 106 6.17 -4.84 7.78
C ALA A 106 7.22 -5.58 8.61
N MET A 107 7.83 -6.60 8.03
CA MET A 107 8.89 -7.40 8.67
C MET A 107 10.28 -6.90 8.26
N THR A 108 10.56 -5.59 8.45
CA THR A 108 11.80 -4.95 7.97
C THR A 108 13.09 -5.52 8.57
N GLY A 109 13.01 -6.24 9.67
CA GLY A 109 14.16 -6.94 10.25
C GLY A 109 14.84 -7.93 9.29
N PHE A 110 14.11 -8.43 8.29
CA PHE A 110 14.68 -9.29 7.25
C PHE A 110 15.57 -8.57 6.24
N TYR A 111 15.64 -7.24 6.25
CA TYR A 111 16.70 -6.52 5.53
C TYR A 111 18.08 -6.77 6.14
N ALA A 112 18.18 -6.81 7.47
CA ALA A 112 19.42 -7.01 8.18
C ALA A 112 19.80 -8.51 8.33
N GLN A 113 18.81 -9.39 8.35
CA GLN A 113 19.00 -10.84 8.57
C GLN A 113 18.17 -11.60 7.53
N SER A 114 18.87 -12.25 6.58
CA SER A 114 18.26 -12.93 5.45
C SER A 114 17.13 -13.89 5.84
N PHE A 115 15.96 -13.72 5.25
CA PHE A 115 14.87 -14.68 5.34
C PHE A 115 15.32 -16.09 4.92
N ALA A 116 16.23 -16.20 3.94
CA ALA A 116 16.76 -17.48 3.48
C ALA A 116 17.61 -18.21 4.53
N MET A 117 18.27 -17.47 5.43
CA MET A 117 19.25 -18.03 6.38
C MET A 117 18.75 -18.06 7.82
N ARG A 118 17.79 -17.22 8.18
CA ARG A 118 17.31 -17.07 9.55
C ARG A 118 16.67 -18.37 10.06
N PRO A 119 17.22 -19.02 11.14
CA PRO A 119 16.67 -20.29 11.64
C PRO A 119 15.24 -20.15 12.18
N THR A 120 14.94 -19.03 12.83
CA THR A 120 13.66 -18.76 13.50
C THR A 120 12.60 -18.14 12.58
N TYR A 121 12.82 -18.14 11.25
CA TYR A 121 11.92 -17.47 10.30
C TYR A 121 10.45 -17.87 10.45
N GLN A 122 10.16 -19.13 10.75
CA GLN A 122 8.77 -19.60 10.93
C GLN A 122 8.11 -18.97 12.15
N LYS A 123 8.84 -18.84 13.28
CA LYS A 123 8.34 -18.16 14.48
C LYS A 123 8.06 -16.68 14.18
N MET A 124 8.97 -16.02 13.45
CA MET A 124 8.84 -14.61 13.07
C MET A 124 7.63 -14.39 12.16
N ILE A 125 7.44 -15.25 11.16
CA ILE A 125 6.29 -15.19 10.27
C ILE A 125 4.99 -15.46 11.05
N GLN A 126 4.98 -16.47 11.95
CA GLN A 126 3.80 -16.78 12.74
C GLN A 126 3.39 -15.60 13.63
N ASP A 127 4.33 -14.97 14.34
CA ASP A 127 4.09 -13.77 15.15
C ASP A 127 3.44 -12.64 14.32
N CYS A 128 3.97 -12.39 13.12
CA CYS A 128 3.41 -11.40 12.22
C CYS A 128 1.99 -11.76 11.73
N LEU A 129 1.76 -13.01 11.35
CA LEU A 129 0.46 -13.49 10.88
C LEU A 129 -0.60 -13.48 11.99
N ASP A 130 -0.24 -13.85 13.20
CA ASP A 130 -1.14 -13.82 14.36
C ASP A 130 -1.51 -12.37 14.72
N THR A 131 -0.55 -11.48 14.70
CA THR A 131 -0.78 -10.04 14.89
C THR A 131 -1.68 -9.49 13.79
N ALA A 132 -1.40 -9.77 12.52
CA ALA A 132 -2.21 -9.34 11.40
C ALA A 132 -3.66 -9.84 11.50
N LYS A 133 -3.84 -11.13 11.82
CA LYS A 133 -5.16 -11.74 12.02
C LYS A 133 -5.92 -11.07 13.16
N ALA A 134 -5.26 -10.83 14.30
CA ALA A 134 -5.88 -10.21 15.46
C ALA A 134 -6.31 -8.75 15.21
N MET A 135 -5.60 -8.05 14.32
CA MET A 135 -5.90 -6.67 13.91
C MET A 135 -6.79 -6.58 12.66
N GLY A 136 -7.18 -7.70 12.04
CA GLY A 136 -7.96 -7.70 10.81
C GLY A 136 -7.18 -7.29 9.56
N ILE A 137 -5.85 -7.19 9.63
CA ILE A 137 -4.95 -6.78 8.55
C ILE A 137 -4.78 -7.94 7.56
N LYS A 138 -4.80 -7.63 6.25
CA LYS A 138 -4.81 -8.64 5.19
C LYS A 138 -3.48 -8.79 4.45
N VAL A 139 -2.56 -7.86 4.62
CA VAL A 139 -1.27 -7.83 3.92
C VAL A 139 -0.13 -7.74 4.93
N VAL A 140 0.90 -8.55 4.73
CA VAL A 140 2.17 -8.43 5.45
C VAL A 140 3.31 -8.33 4.47
N PHE A 141 4.23 -7.43 4.73
CA PHE A 141 5.39 -7.15 3.91
C PHE A 141 6.59 -7.99 4.36
N LEU A 142 7.19 -8.72 3.42
CA LEU A 142 8.38 -9.54 3.62
C LEU A 142 9.49 -9.12 2.65
N PRO A 143 10.45 -8.29 3.06
CA PRO A 143 11.59 -8.03 2.22
C PRO A 143 12.50 -9.25 2.13
N LEU A 144 12.87 -9.65 0.93
CA LEU A 144 13.93 -10.63 0.72
C LEU A 144 15.31 -9.98 0.92
N GLY A 145 15.34 -8.67 0.73
CA GLY A 145 16.30 -7.71 1.25
C GLY A 145 17.72 -7.82 0.73
N VAL A 146 18.60 -7.01 1.35
CA VAL A 146 20.02 -6.90 1.00
C VAL A 146 20.75 -8.22 1.18
N GLN A 147 20.46 -8.93 2.26
CA GLN A 147 21.10 -10.22 2.60
C GLN A 147 20.51 -11.41 1.80
N GLY A 148 19.34 -11.26 1.23
CA GLY A 148 18.66 -12.28 0.42
C GLY A 148 18.46 -11.82 -1.03
N ASP A 149 19.21 -10.83 -1.49
CA ASP A 149 19.16 -10.30 -2.85
C ASP A 149 19.51 -11.42 -3.87
N LEU A 150 18.49 -11.89 -4.57
CA LEU A 150 18.60 -13.01 -5.52
C LEU A 150 19.34 -12.67 -6.80
N VAL A 151 19.58 -11.41 -7.10
CA VAL A 151 20.43 -10.98 -8.21
C VAL A 151 21.91 -11.18 -7.84
N LYS A 152 22.26 -10.86 -6.60
CA LYS A 152 23.63 -10.98 -6.07
C LYS A 152 23.95 -12.37 -5.54
N ASN A 153 22.93 -13.06 -5.00
CA ASN A 153 23.07 -14.36 -4.34
C ASN A 153 22.08 -15.37 -4.95
N PRO A 154 22.25 -15.76 -6.21
CA PRO A 154 21.30 -16.65 -6.90
C PRO A 154 21.19 -18.03 -6.25
N GLU A 155 22.20 -18.48 -5.49
CA GLU A 155 22.21 -19.73 -4.72
C GLU A 155 21.14 -19.75 -3.62
N LEU A 156 20.71 -18.58 -3.14
CA LEU A 156 19.63 -18.46 -2.14
C LEU A 156 18.24 -18.69 -2.72
N ARG A 157 18.10 -18.79 -4.05
CA ARG A 157 16.80 -18.96 -4.70
C ARG A 157 16.06 -20.22 -4.19
N LYS A 158 16.74 -21.36 -4.13
CA LYS A 158 16.12 -22.61 -3.69
C LYS A 158 15.69 -22.53 -2.20
N PRO A 159 16.53 -22.13 -1.25
CA PRO A 159 16.11 -21.92 0.15
C PRO A 159 14.93 -20.95 0.29
N ILE A 160 14.90 -19.86 -0.47
CA ILE A 160 13.80 -18.89 -0.45
C ILE A 160 12.50 -19.53 -0.94
N ILE A 161 12.52 -20.26 -2.05
CA ILE A 161 11.33 -20.95 -2.58
C ILE A 161 10.79 -21.94 -1.56
N ASP A 162 11.65 -22.79 -0.99
CA ASP A 162 11.24 -23.81 -0.03
C ASP A 162 10.58 -23.16 1.20
N ARG A 163 11.15 -22.08 1.72
CA ARG A 163 10.58 -21.32 2.84
C ARG A 163 9.29 -20.59 2.47
N LEU A 164 9.22 -19.96 1.30
CA LEU A 164 8.01 -19.27 0.83
C LEU A 164 6.84 -20.25 0.64
N LYS A 165 7.07 -21.50 0.22
CA LYS A 165 6.04 -22.53 0.16
C LYS A 165 5.45 -22.84 1.56
N ILE A 166 6.31 -22.89 2.57
CA ILE A 166 5.89 -23.15 3.95
C ILE A 166 5.08 -21.94 4.47
N VAL A 167 5.65 -20.73 4.39
CA VAL A 167 5.00 -19.55 4.95
C VAL A 167 3.77 -19.10 4.14
N GLY A 168 3.70 -19.43 2.84
CA GLY A 168 2.50 -19.25 2.03
C GLY A 168 1.32 -20.10 2.51
N LYS A 169 1.58 -21.33 2.96
CA LYS A 169 0.56 -22.18 3.62
C LYS A 169 0.13 -21.61 4.97
N MET A 170 1.07 -21.07 5.76
CA MET A 170 0.77 -20.38 7.03
C MET A 170 -0.11 -19.15 6.78
N ALA A 171 0.24 -18.32 5.82
CA ALA A 171 -0.52 -17.14 5.41
C ALA A 171 -1.93 -17.49 4.94
N SER A 172 -2.09 -18.56 4.16
CA SER A 172 -3.39 -19.06 3.71
C SER A 172 -4.29 -19.43 4.90
N LYS A 173 -3.76 -20.13 5.90
CA LYS A 173 -4.50 -20.47 7.12
C LYS A 173 -4.90 -19.25 7.95
N ALA A 174 -4.07 -18.19 7.93
CA ALA A 174 -4.35 -16.93 8.61
C ALA A 174 -5.32 -16.02 7.84
N GLY A 175 -5.60 -16.30 6.57
CA GLY A 175 -6.38 -15.42 5.69
C GLY A 175 -5.65 -14.11 5.33
N VAL A 176 -4.31 -14.18 5.25
CA VAL A 176 -3.39 -13.06 4.99
C VAL A 176 -2.59 -13.33 3.71
N VAL A 177 -2.15 -12.27 3.03
CA VAL A 177 -1.24 -12.34 1.88
C VAL A 177 0.13 -11.81 2.28
N ILE A 178 1.18 -12.55 1.98
CA ILE A 178 2.57 -12.11 2.11
C ILE A 178 2.96 -11.42 0.81
N GLY A 179 3.27 -10.12 0.89
CA GLY A 179 3.89 -9.36 -0.19
C GLY A 179 5.40 -9.46 -0.09
N ILE A 180 6.05 -10.10 -1.04
CA ILE A 180 7.52 -10.16 -1.10
C ILE A 180 8.07 -8.97 -1.88
N GLU A 181 9.17 -8.39 -1.39
CA GLU A 181 9.95 -7.41 -2.13
C GLU A 181 11.29 -8.04 -2.53
N SER A 182 11.61 -8.00 -3.81
CA SER A 182 12.86 -8.56 -4.35
C SER A 182 13.58 -7.56 -5.25
N ALA A 183 14.88 -7.80 -5.51
CA ALA A 183 15.67 -7.06 -6.48
C ALA A 183 15.55 -7.62 -7.92
N LEU A 184 14.83 -8.72 -8.11
CA LEU A 184 14.59 -9.33 -9.41
C LEU A 184 13.84 -8.38 -10.33
N ASP A 185 14.01 -8.55 -11.64
CA ASP A 185 13.10 -7.97 -12.62
C ASP A 185 11.73 -8.68 -12.57
N ALA A 186 10.74 -8.11 -13.22
CA ALA A 186 9.38 -8.63 -13.22
C ALA A 186 9.29 -10.08 -13.75
N THR A 187 10.09 -10.43 -14.75
CA THR A 187 10.13 -11.79 -15.31
C THR A 187 10.70 -12.80 -14.31
N GLY A 188 11.81 -12.43 -13.66
CA GLY A 188 12.43 -13.25 -12.59
C GLY A 188 11.54 -13.41 -11.38
N GLU A 189 10.81 -12.35 -11.01
CA GLU A 189 9.86 -12.36 -9.89
C GLU A 189 8.63 -13.22 -10.22
N LEU A 190 8.07 -13.12 -11.43
CA LEU A 190 7.00 -14.03 -11.87
C LEU A 190 7.43 -15.50 -11.84
N LYS A 191 8.68 -15.78 -12.27
CA LYS A 191 9.23 -17.13 -12.15
C LYS A 191 9.35 -17.57 -10.70
N LEU A 192 9.79 -16.68 -9.79
CA LEU A 192 9.84 -16.97 -8.37
C LEU A 192 8.45 -17.28 -7.80
N LEU A 193 7.46 -16.45 -8.09
CA LEU A 193 6.08 -16.65 -7.65
C LEU A 193 5.49 -17.96 -8.19
N LYS A 194 5.75 -18.28 -9.44
CA LYS A 194 5.35 -19.57 -10.06
C LYS A 194 5.99 -20.77 -9.37
N ASP A 195 7.30 -20.71 -9.08
CA ASP A 195 8.02 -21.79 -8.42
C ASP A 195 7.56 -21.99 -6.94
N VAL A 196 7.12 -20.91 -6.29
CA VAL A 196 6.50 -20.92 -4.94
C VAL A 196 5.10 -21.56 -4.97
N ASP A 197 4.35 -21.33 -6.04
CA ASP A 197 2.98 -21.84 -6.26
C ASP A 197 2.05 -21.61 -5.07
N SER A 198 1.96 -20.37 -4.62
CA SER A 198 1.07 -19.96 -3.52
C SER A 198 0.26 -18.72 -3.88
N ARG A 199 -1.07 -18.81 -3.75
CA ARG A 199 -1.97 -17.65 -3.94
C ARG A 199 -1.80 -16.57 -2.85
N ASN A 200 -1.21 -16.95 -1.72
CA ASN A 200 -0.98 -16.09 -0.56
C ASN A 200 0.45 -15.50 -0.52
N VAL A 201 1.22 -15.67 -1.59
CA VAL A 201 2.51 -14.99 -1.80
C VAL A 201 2.42 -14.22 -3.09
N LYS A 202 2.65 -12.90 -3.02
CA LYS A 202 2.56 -11.98 -4.16
C LYS A 202 3.69 -10.95 -4.12
N SER A 203 3.86 -10.20 -5.19
CA SER A 203 4.79 -9.07 -5.24
C SER A 203 4.29 -7.93 -4.35
N TYR A 204 5.16 -7.41 -3.51
CA TYR A 204 5.10 -6.08 -2.95
C TYR A 204 6.08 -5.24 -3.77
N PHE A 205 5.59 -4.65 -4.84
CA PHE A 205 6.44 -4.00 -5.83
C PHE A 205 7.06 -2.73 -5.26
N ASN A 206 8.36 -2.51 -5.51
CA ASN A 206 9.06 -1.30 -5.07
C ASN A 206 9.63 -0.54 -6.28
N PHE A 207 9.22 0.72 -6.47
CA PHE A 207 9.70 1.57 -7.56
C PHE A 207 11.21 1.73 -7.54
N SER A 208 11.78 1.94 -6.35
CA SER A 208 13.22 2.12 -6.18
C SER A 208 14.03 0.93 -6.72
N ASN A 209 13.55 -0.31 -6.50
CA ASN A 209 14.24 -1.50 -6.98
C ASN A 209 14.29 -1.59 -8.52
N ALA A 210 13.23 -1.16 -9.22
CA ALA A 210 13.22 -1.12 -10.66
C ALA A 210 14.13 0.01 -11.19
N ILE A 211 13.96 1.22 -10.67
CA ILE A 211 14.69 2.41 -11.12
C ILE A 211 16.19 2.29 -10.90
N LYS A 212 16.61 1.81 -9.74
CA LYS A 212 18.02 1.60 -9.37
C LYS A 212 18.73 0.64 -10.33
N ASN A 213 17.99 -0.32 -10.88
CA ASN A 213 18.50 -1.28 -11.84
C ASN A 213 18.24 -0.85 -13.31
N GLY A 214 17.88 0.42 -13.56
CA GLY A 214 17.68 0.98 -14.89
C GLY A 214 16.48 0.42 -15.63
N ARG A 215 15.48 -0.15 -14.91
CA ARG A 215 14.30 -0.77 -15.49
C ARG A 215 13.14 0.21 -15.62
N ASP A 216 12.34 0.08 -16.66
CA ASP A 216 11.15 0.89 -16.88
C ASP A 216 10.00 0.41 -16.00
N LEU A 217 9.50 1.30 -15.11
CA LEU A 217 8.44 0.99 -14.16
C LEU A 217 7.17 0.48 -14.82
N CYS A 218 6.78 1.11 -15.94
CA CYS A 218 5.52 0.78 -16.61
C CYS A 218 5.61 -0.61 -17.24
N ASN A 219 6.78 -0.96 -17.80
CA ASN A 219 7.03 -2.28 -18.37
C ASN A 219 7.06 -3.37 -17.28
N GLU A 220 7.76 -3.13 -16.16
CA GLU A 220 7.80 -4.06 -15.03
C GLU A 220 6.37 -4.32 -14.48
N LEU A 221 5.57 -3.28 -14.31
CA LEU A 221 4.18 -3.40 -13.84
C LEU A 221 3.29 -4.19 -14.82
N ARG A 222 3.46 -3.99 -16.16
CA ARG A 222 2.73 -4.74 -17.19
C ARG A 222 3.10 -6.21 -17.17
N ILE A 223 4.39 -6.53 -17.04
CA ILE A 223 4.87 -7.92 -16.96
C ILE A 223 4.31 -8.61 -15.72
N LEU A 224 4.42 -8.00 -14.53
CA LEU A 224 3.85 -8.56 -13.29
C LEU A 224 2.34 -8.75 -13.37
N GLY A 225 1.63 -7.76 -13.91
CA GLY A 225 0.18 -7.76 -14.03
C GLY A 225 -0.54 -7.69 -12.67
N ARG A 226 -1.78 -7.20 -12.69
CA ARG A 226 -2.55 -6.87 -11.47
C ARG A 226 -2.71 -8.02 -10.46
N LYS A 227 -2.74 -9.27 -10.93
CA LYS A 227 -3.02 -10.44 -10.06
C LYS A 227 -1.84 -10.77 -9.13
N ASN A 228 -0.64 -10.38 -9.53
CA ASN A 228 0.59 -10.71 -8.82
C ASN A 228 1.04 -9.57 -7.91
N ILE A 229 0.53 -8.34 -8.06
CA ILE A 229 0.90 -7.19 -7.23
C ILE A 229 -0.13 -7.02 -6.12
N ILE A 230 0.30 -7.11 -4.86
CA ILE A 230 -0.59 -6.91 -3.70
C ILE A 230 -0.54 -5.47 -3.18
N GLN A 231 0.62 -4.85 -3.18
CA GLN A 231 0.86 -3.50 -2.65
C GLN A 231 2.11 -2.92 -3.31
N ILE A 232 2.30 -1.60 -3.22
CA ILE A 232 3.42 -0.90 -3.88
C ILE A 232 4.10 0.04 -2.89
N HIS A 233 5.44 -0.08 -2.71
CA HIS A 233 6.30 1.00 -2.22
C HIS A 233 6.50 2.00 -3.36
N ALA A 234 5.80 3.13 -3.29
CA ALA A 234 5.65 4.06 -4.41
C ALA A 234 6.66 5.23 -4.35
N THR A 235 7.88 4.97 -3.91
CA THR A 235 8.96 5.98 -3.78
C THR A 235 10.25 5.49 -4.41
N ASN A 236 11.15 6.44 -4.71
CA ASN A 236 12.51 6.16 -5.13
C ASN A 236 13.49 6.30 -3.94
N GLU A 237 14.78 6.27 -4.22
CA GLU A 237 15.83 6.57 -3.24
C GLU A 237 15.73 8.04 -2.75
N ASP A 238 16.38 8.33 -1.64
CA ASP A 238 16.48 9.68 -1.12
C ASP A 238 17.33 10.57 -2.02
N GLY A 239 17.08 11.86 -2.00
CA GLY A 239 17.77 12.89 -2.78
C GLY A 239 16.83 14.01 -3.17
N VAL A 240 15.67 13.66 -3.76
CA VAL A 240 14.63 14.59 -4.18
C VAL A 240 13.24 14.02 -3.90
N TRP A 241 12.24 14.89 -3.79
CA TRP A 241 10.83 14.47 -3.74
C TRP A 241 10.37 13.84 -5.04
N LEU A 242 9.37 12.98 -4.98
CA LEU A 242 8.76 12.34 -6.14
C LEU A 242 8.38 13.31 -7.26
N GLN A 243 7.86 14.49 -6.90
CA GLN A 243 7.48 15.53 -7.86
C GLN A 243 8.68 16.03 -8.68
N ASN A 244 9.86 16.01 -8.10
CA ASN A 244 11.08 16.55 -8.69
C ASN A 244 12.04 15.44 -9.20
N ASP A 245 11.62 14.18 -9.11
CA ASP A 245 12.45 13.05 -9.54
C ASP A 245 12.32 12.83 -11.06
N PRO A 246 13.38 13.11 -11.85
CA PRO A 246 13.34 12.96 -13.29
C PRO A 246 13.24 11.49 -13.75
N LYS A 247 13.47 10.54 -12.85
CA LYS A 247 13.44 9.10 -13.15
C LYS A 247 12.02 8.52 -13.04
N ILE A 248 11.05 9.26 -12.50
CA ILE A 248 9.69 8.79 -12.27
C ILE A 248 8.67 9.68 -12.97
N ASN A 249 7.86 9.10 -13.83
CA ASN A 249 6.67 9.76 -14.34
C ASN A 249 5.43 9.09 -13.74
N LEU A 250 4.94 9.62 -12.61
CA LEU A 250 3.79 9.04 -11.91
C LEU A 250 2.49 9.06 -12.72
N HIS A 251 2.32 9.99 -13.66
CA HIS A 251 1.15 10.00 -14.55
C HIS A 251 1.15 8.77 -15.47
N LYS A 252 2.29 8.43 -16.09
CA LYS A 252 2.43 7.20 -16.89
C LYS A 252 2.27 5.94 -16.05
N VAL A 253 2.78 5.95 -14.81
CA VAL A 253 2.59 4.83 -13.86
C VAL A 253 1.11 4.66 -13.55
N LYS A 254 0.39 5.75 -13.29
CA LYS A 254 -1.06 5.71 -13.04
C LYS A 254 -1.82 5.16 -14.24
N GLU A 255 -1.56 5.68 -15.44
CA GLU A 255 -2.17 5.16 -16.68
C GLU A 255 -1.94 3.64 -16.82
N THR A 256 -0.71 3.18 -16.59
CA THR A 256 -0.38 1.75 -16.63
C THR A 256 -1.17 0.93 -15.61
N LEU A 257 -1.27 1.40 -14.37
CA LEU A 257 -2.05 0.72 -13.32
C LEU A 257 -3.56 0.77 -13.61
N ASP A 258 -4.04 1.86 -14.22
CA ASP A 258 -5.44 1.99 -14.67
C ASP A 258 -5.76 0.99 -15.79
N ASP A 259 -4.90 0.86 -16.78
CA ASP A 259 -5.03 -0.10 -17.89
C ASP A 259 -5.01 -1.55 -17.38
N LEU A 260 -4.16 -1.85 -16.41
CA LEU A 260 -4.13 -3.16 -15.75
C LEU A 260 -5.37 -3.44 -14.91
N GLY A 261 -6.18 -2.43 -14.60
CA GLY A 261 -7.27 -2.56 -13.65
C GLY A 261 -6.80 -2.77 -12.21
N TRP A 262 -5.55 -2.38 -11.87
CA TRP A 262 -5.01 -2.49 -10.51
C TRP A 262 -5.50 -1.35 -9.63
N GLY A 263 -5.65 -1.61 -8.33
CA GLY A 263 -5.93 -0.64 -7.29
C GLY A 263 -5.50 -1.20 -5.94
N GLY A 264 -5.13 -0.32 -5.04
CA GLY A 264 -4.61 -0.72 -3.74
C GLY A 264 -3.83 0.39 -3.05
N TRP A 265 -2.92 -0.01 -2.18
CA TRP A 265 -2.11 0.89 -1.39
C TRP A 265 -0.79 1.25 -2.07
N LEU A 266 -0.51 2.55 -2.10
CA LEU A 266 0.76 3.15 -2.47
C LEU A 266 1.42 3.64 -1.17
N VAL A 267 2.51 3.03 -0.76
CA VAL A 267 3.18 3.33 0.51
C VAL A 267 4.40 4.21 0.27
N VAL A 268 4.45 5.35 0.96
CA VAL A 268 5.59 6.27 0.95
C VAL A 268 6.63 5.75 1.92
N GLU A 269 7.80 5.37 1.39
CA GLU A 269 8.93 4.84 2.17
C GLU A 269 10.10 5.83 2.22
N ARG A 270 10.44 6.48 1.09
CA ARG A 270 11.63 7.31 0.89
C ARG A 270 11.32 8.57 0.08
N SER A 271 12.21 8.96 -0.82
CA SER A 271 12.20 10.18 -1.63
C SER A 271 12.28 11.44 -0.76
N ARG A 272 13.20 11.42 0.22
CA ARG A 272 13.45 12.58 1.08
C ARG A 272 14.38 13.56 0.38
N ASP A 273 14.10 14.85 0.53
CA ASP A 273 14.97 15.93 0.06
C ASP A 273 16.33 15.86 0.78
N ALA A 274 17.43 15.86 0.01
CA ALA A 274 18.79 15.82 0.52
C ALA A 274 19.14 17.03 1.40
N ALA A 275 18.50 18.19 1.20
CA ALA A 275 18.70 19.39 2.00
C ALA A 275 18.08 19.28 3.40
N GLN A 276 17.01 18.46 3.55
CA GLN A 276 16.28 18.30 4.81
C GLN A 276 15.93 16.84 5.12
N PRO A 277 16.87 15.89 5.09
CA PRO A 277 16.57 14.45 5.14
C PRO A 277 15.92 14.00 6.45
N LYS A 278 16.10 14.75 7.53
CA LYS A 278 15.52 14.45 8.86
C LYS A 278 14.18 15.12 9.11
N ASN A 279 13.74 16.02 8.24
CA ASN A 279 12.45 16.68 8.38
C ASN A 279 11.33 15.78 7.86
N VAL A 280 10.85 14.90 8.73
CA VAL A 280 9.86 13.85 8.39
C VAL A 280 8.59 14.45 7.81
N LYS A 281 7.96 15.40 8.53
CA LYS A 281 6.69 15.99 8.10
C LYS A 281 6.82 16.67 6.74
N TYR A 282 7.87 17.45 6.55
CA TYR A 282 8.16 18.13 5.28
C TYR A 282 8.26 17.14 4.10
N ASN A 283 9.07 16.10 4.25
CA ASN A 283 9.33 15.15 3.18
C ASN A 283 8.13 14.25 2.87
N PHE A 284 7.53 13.69 3.91
CA PHE A 284 6.44 12.74 3.72
C PHE A 284 5.13 13.43 3.30
N SER A 285 4.85 14.67 3.77
CA SER A 285 3.69 15.43 3.29
C SER A 285 3.83 15.80 1.83
N ALA A 286 5.01 16.22 1.35
CA ALA A 286 5.25 16.54 -0.06
C ALA A 286 4.98 15.31 -0.95
N ASN A 287 5.57 14.16 -0.63
CA ASN A 287 5.42 12.94 -1.42
C ASN A 287 3.98 12.38 -1.36
N THR A 288 3.35 12.39 -0.18
CA THR A 288 1.95 11.96 0.00
C THR A 288 1.00 12.84 -0.80
N SER A 289 1.14 14.16 -0.71
CA SER A 289 0.30 15.11 -1.45
C SER A 289 0.46 14.93 -2.96
N TYR A 290 1.67 14.73 -3.45
CA TYR A 290 1.90 14.51 -4.87
C TYR A 290 1.32 13.18 -5.35
N LEU A 291 1.50 12.07 -4.62
CA LEU A 291 0.84 10.81 -4.95
C LEU A 291 -0.67 10.94 -4.97
N LYS A 292 -1.27 11.60 -3.97
CA LYS A 292 -2.74 11.83 -3.93
C LYS A 292 -3.21 12.69 -5.09
N SER A 293 -2.46 13.73 -5.45
CA SER A 293 -2.81 14.60 -6.58
C SER A 293 -2.84 13.84 -7.91
N VAL A 294 -1.94 12.88 -8.10
CA VAL A 294 -1.89 12.06 -9.32
C VAL A 294 -2.92 10.94 -9.30
N PHE A 295 -3.02 10.20 -8.19
CA PHE A 295 -3.77 8.93 -8.16
C PHE A 295 -5.22 9.06 -7.66
N GLN A 296 -5.56 10.11 -6.90
CA GLN A 296 -6.88 10.27 -6.29
C GLN A 296 -7.73 11.35 -6.96
N ASN A 297 -7.12 12.33 -7.63
CA ASN A 297 -7.88 13.33 -8.37
C ASN A 297 -8.46 12.71 -9.64
N ASN A 298 -9.76 12.52 -9.67
CA ASN A 298 -10.47 12.17 -10.89
C ASN A 298 -10.46 13.39 -11.82
N ALA A 299 -9.94 13.23 -13.05
CA ALA A 299 -9.92 14.23 -14.10
C ALA A 299 -11.33 14.63 -14.65
N SER A 300 -12.38 14.56 -13.82
CA SER A 300 -13.73 14.98 -14.19
C SER A 300 -14.00 16.49 -14.06
N SER A 301 -13.08 17.28 -13.52
CA SER A 301 -13.25 18.74 -13.37
C SER A 301 -12.65 19.60 -14.51
N LEU A 302 -11.97 18.99 -15.49
CA LEU A 302 -11.32 19.75 -16.59
C LEU A 302 -12.08 19.74 -17.93
N ARG A 303 -13.34 19.27 -17.96
CA ARG A 303 -14.21 19.36 -19.17
C ARG A 303 -15.29 20.44 -19.03
N GLY A 304 -14.94 21.62 -18.56
CA GLY A 304 -15.97 22.65 -18.31
C GLY A 304 -15.52 24.09 -18.51
N THR A 305 -14.59 24.37 -19.45
CA THR A 305 -14.40 25.75 -19.94
C THR A 305 -13.99 25.70 -21.42
N LYS A 306 -14.96 25.38 -22.29
CA LYS A 306 -14.89 25.89 -23.65
C LYS A 306 -15.30 27.36 -23.55
N GLN A 307 -14.33 28.25 -23.66
CA GLN A 307 -14.58 29.64 -23.94
C GLN A 307 -15.35 29.76 -25.24
N SER A 308 -16.56 30.31 -25.16
CA SER A 308 -17.27 30.89 -26.29
C SER A 308 -16.56 32.20 -26.67
N HIS A 309 -16.01 32.25 -27.84
CA HIS A 309 -15.75 33.49 -28.58
C HIS A 309 -16.82 33.65 -29.63
#